data_e57dd3f324b35544151bf3b914fdda51
#
_entry.id   e57dd3f324b35544151bf3b914fdda51
#
_cell.length_a   1.000
_cell.length_b   1.000
_cell.length_c   1.000
_cell.angle_alpha   90.00
_cell.angle_beta   90.00
_cell.angle_gamma   90.00
#
_symmetry.space_group_name_H-M   'P 1'
#
loop_
_entity.id
_entity.type
_entity.pdbx_description
1 polymer ?
#
loop_
_entity_poly.entity_id
_entity_poly.type
_entity_poly.pdbx_seq_one_letter_code
_entity_poly.pdbx_strand_id
1 'polypeptide(L)'
;MPFACANALYGLSSLSVWWLRLGIGIERIKPGNPQQNGRHERMHLTLKQATTKPPARTLLQQQDKFEDFIYEYNHERPHQALDMLRPADLYTPSTRKFEGLPDVSYPFHDKTITITNCGRICIAGQKIHLSTVFAGHDVGVRQVEDDVWLVSFMDYDLGYFDLESNKVQALDNPFGPKVLGA
;
A
#
# COMPACT_ATOMS: atom_id res chain seq x y z
N MET A 1 12.47 -1.91 -4.82
CA MET A 1 11.66 -0.69 -4.66
C MET A 1 10.82 -0.83 -3.39
N PRO A 2 10.72 0.18 -2.52
CA PRO A 2 10.03 0.04 -1.23
C PRO A 2 8.51 -0.15 -1.36
N PHE A 3 7.91 0.35 -2.43
CA PHE A 3 6.45 0.39 -2.60
C PHE A 3 5.88 -0.73 -3.48
N ALA A 4 6.71 -1.45 -4.22
CA ALA A 4 6.30 -2.56 -5.08
C ALA A 4 7.43 -3.58 -5.25
N CYS A 5 7.08 -4.86 -5.39
CA CYS A 5 7.99 -5.95 -5.67
C CYS A 5 7.48 -6.73 -6.88
N ALA A 6 8.23 -6.71 -7.99
CA ALA A 6 7.79 -7.30 -9.26
C ALA A 6 7.51 -8.82 -9.17
N ASN A 7 8.21 -9.51 -8.27
CA ASN A 7 8.09 -10.97 -8.10
C ASN A 7 7.12 -11.39 -6.98
N ALA A 8 6.48 -10.42 -6.29
CA ALA A 8 5.53 -10.72 -5.25
C ALA A 8 4.11 -10.79 -5.81
N LEU A 9 3.25 -11.54 -5.13
CA LEU A 9 1.83 -11.61 -5.46
C LEU A 9 1.25 -10.19 -5.57
N TYR A 10 0.60 -9.89 -6.69
CA TYR A 10 0.06 -8.57 -7.03
C TYR A 10 1.08 -7.42 -7.02
N GLY A 11 2.38 -7.72 -7.06
CA GLY A 11 3.43 -6.72 -6.99
C GLY A 11 3.46 -5.94 -5.67
N LEU A 12 2.92 -6.49 -4.58
CA LEU A 12 2.94 -5.88 -3.26
C LEU A 12 4.35 -5.91 -2.67
N SER A 13 4.64 -4.96 -1.79
CA SER A 13 5.80 -4.97 -0.90
C SER A 13 5.33 -5.21 0.54
N SER A 14 6.25 -5.55 1.46
CA SER A 14 5.91 -5.66 2.88
C SER A 14 5.36 -4.34 3.45
N LEU A 15 5.83 -3.20 2.96
CA LEU A 15 5.28 -1.89 3.32
C LEU A 15 3.84 -1.72 2.82
N SER A 16 3.55 -2.17 1.59
CA SER A 16 2.19 -2.16 1.04
C SER A 16 1.25 -3.02 1.88
N VAL A 17 1.69 -4.21 2.28
CA VAL A 17 0.90 -5.12 3.14
C VAL A 17 0.64 -4.49 4.51
N TRP A 18 1.65 -3.81 5.08
CA TRP A 18 1.49 -3.10 6.34
C TRP A 18 0.48 -1.94 6.24
N TRP A 19 0.49 -1.18 5.14
CA TRP A 19 -0.54 -0.14 4.89
C TRP A 19 -1.94 -0.71 4.76
N LEU A 20 -2.10 -1.83 4.04
CA LEU A 20 -3.39 -2.50 3.92
C LEU A 20 -3.94 -2.90 5.29
N ARG A 21 -3.08 -3.44 6.17
CA ARG A 21 -3.47 -3.76 7.55
C ARG A 21 -3.94 -2.56 8.36
N LEU A 22 -3.44 -1.38 8.06
CA LEU A 22 -3.90 -0.12 8.66
C LEU A 22 -5.15 0.44 7.98
N GLY A 23 -5.71 -0.25 6.97
CA GLY A 23 -6.82 0.25 6.17
C GLY A 23 -6.43 1.43 5.27
N ILE A 24 -5.14 1.55 4.92
CA ILE A 24 -4.65 2.56 3.99
C ILE A 24 -4.68 1.95 2.58
N GLY A 25 -5.53 2.48 1.72
CA GLY A 25 -5.66 2.06 0.33
C GLY A 25 -4.39 2.33 -0.47
N ILE A 26 -4.05 1.41 -1.38
CA ILE A 26 -2.93 1.55 -2.30
C ILE A 26 -3.45 2.08 -3.62
N GLU A 27 -2.94 3.22 -4.04
CA GLU A 27 -3.22 3.79 -5.35
C GLU A 27 -1.99 3.64 -6.25
N ARG A 28 -2.20 3.12 -7.46
CA ARG A 28 -1.12 2.88 -8.41
C ARG A 28 -1.40 3.60 -9.71
N ILE A 29 -0.38 4.25 -10.24
CA ILE A 29 -0.41 4.81 -11.59
C ILE A 29 -0.40 3.69 -12.62
N LYS A 30 -0.94 3.94 -13.80
CA LYS A 30 -0.84 3.01 -14.93
C LYS A 30 0.62 2.84 -15.35
N PRO A 31 1.08 1.62 -15.65
CA PRO A 31 2.41 1.42 -16.21
C PRO A 31 2.62 2.28 -17.46
N GLY A 32 3.79 2.93 -17.56
CA GLY A 32 4.12 3.81 -18.67
C GLY A 32 3.50 5.22 -18.63
N ASN A 33 2.77 5.58 -17.56
CA ASN A 33 2.14 6.90 -17.41
C ASN A 33 2.70 7.69 -16.22
N PRO A 34 3.98 8.09 -16.22
CA PRO A 34 4.62 8.82 -15.12
C PRO A 34 3.95 10.17 -14.85
N GLN A 35 3.32 10.78 -15.85
CA GLN A 35 2.60 12.05 -15.71
C GLN A 35 1.48 12.00 -14.65
N GLN A 36 0.94 10.84 -14.35
CA GLN A 36 -0.05 10.67 -13.26
C GLN A 36 0.54 11.00 -11.88
N ASN A 37 1.88 10.95 -11.74
CA ASN A 37 2.61 11.35 -10.54
C ASN A 37 3.20 12.77 -10.64
N GLY A 38 2.92 13.49 -11.70
CA GLY A 38 3.54 14.78 -12.02
C GLY A 38 3.32 15.86 -10.94
N ARG A 39 2.19 15.83 -10.22
CA ARG A 39 1.94 16.76 -9.09
C ARG A 39 2.93 16.56 -7.96
N HIS A 40 3.23 15.31 -7.61
CA HIS A 40 4.19 14.93 -6.59
C HIS A 40 5.63 15.30 -7.01
N GLU A 41 5.99 15.02 -8.25
CA GLU A 41 7.29 15.40 -8.82
C GLU A 41 7.49 16.92 -8.82
N ARG A 42 6.44 17.67 -9.16
CA ARG A 42 6.44 19.14 -9.12
C ARG A 42 6.67 19.67 -7.70
N MET A 43 5.99 19.10 -6.71
CA MET A 43 6.16 19.46 -5.30
C MET A 43 7.60 19.19 -4.85
N HIS A 44 8.16 18.03 -5.17
CA HIS A 44 9.55 17.68 -4.86
C HIS A 44 10.56 18.64 -5.53
N LEU A 45 10.32 19.04 -6.77
CA LEU A 45 11.18 20.03 -7.45
C LEU A 45 11.16 21.37 -6.71
N THR A 46 9.97 21.86 -6.34
CA THR A 46 9.80 23.11 -5.61
C THR A 46 10.49 23.05 -4.25
N LEU A 47 10.29 21.95 -3.50
CA LEU A 47 10.96 21.69 -2.22
C LEU A 47 12.50 21.76 -2.37
N LYS A 48 13.05 21.04 -3.34
CA LYS A 48 14.50 21.05 -3.59
C LYS A 48 15.02 22.43 -3.91
N GLN A 49 14.32 23.19 -4.74
CA GLN A 49 14.73 24.55 -5.10
C GLN A 49 14.73 25.50 -3.89
N ALA A 50 13.72 25.40 -3.05
CA ALA A 50 13.59 26.27 -1.89
C ALA A 50 14.56 25.92 -0.75
N THR A 51 14.82 24.62 -0.52
CA THR A 51 15.49 24.19 0.71
C THR A 51 16.94 23.74 0.51
N THR A 52 17.36 23.37 -0.72
CA THR A 52 18.70 22.82 -0.96
C THR A 52 19.62 23.72 -1.80
N LYS A 53 19.17 24.92 -2.17
CA LYS A 53 19.96 25.87 -2.98
C LYS A 53 20.00 27.26 -2.35
N PRO A 54 20.95 27.54 -1.45
CA PRO A 54 21.99 26.67 -0.92
C PRO A 54 21.48 25.74 0.18
N PRO A 55 22.10 24.57 0.39
CA PRO A 55 21.77 23.71 1.51
C PRO A 55 22.19 24.38 2.83
N ALA A 56 21.57 24.00 3.93
CA ALA A 56 21.98 24.45 5.25
C ALA A 56 23.28 23.77 5.70
N ARG A 57 23.97 24.39 6.67
CA ARG A 57 25.26 23.88 7.18
C ARG A 57 25.07 22.77 8.19
N THR A 58 23.95 22.73 8.89
CA THR A 58 23.66 21.72 9.92
C THR A 58 22.28 21.10 9.65
N LEU A 59 22.06 19.91 10.24
CA LEU A 59 20.79 19.22 10.14
C LEU A 59 19.64 20.06 10.73
N LEU A 60 19.87 20.71 11.85
CA LEU A 60 18.88 21.56 12.51
C LEU A 60 18.44 22.72 11.59
N GLN A 61 19.41 23.46 11.06
CA GLN A 61 19.13 24.55 10.09
C GLN A 61 18.43 24.04 8.82
N GLN A 62 18.71 22.81 8.39
CA GLN A 62 18.03 22.21 7.25
C GLN A 62 16.58 21.86 7.60
N GLN A 63 16.34 21.43 8.83
CA GLN A 63 15.00 21.16 9.34
C GLN A 63 14.18 22.44 9.42
N ASP A 64 14.76 23.54 9.93
CA ASP A 64 14.09 24.85 9.95
C ASP A 64 13.64 25.28 8.55
N LYS A 65 14.52 25.12 7.52
CA LYS A 65 14.14 25.40 6.12
C LYS A 65 13.01 24.54 5.60
N PHE A 66 12.93 23.29 6.04
CA PHE A 66 11.80 22.43 5.66
C PHE A 66 10.51 22.88 6.34
N GLU A 67 10.56 23.30 7.57
CA GLU A 67 9.40 23.81 8.32
C GLU A 67 8.87 25.11 7.70
N ASP A 68 9.75 26.05 7.38
CA ASP A 68 9.41 27.27 6.65
C ASP A 68 8.75 26.96 5.30
N PHE A 69 9.34 26.05 4.53
CA PHE A 69 8.77 25.62 3.26
C PHE A 69 7.39 24.97 3.42
N ILE A 70 7.22 24.09 4.41
CA ILE A 70 5.94 23.40 4.69
C ILE A 70 4.87 24.44 5.04
N TYR A 71 5.22 25.43 5.84
CA TYR A 71 4.30 26.48 6.22
C TYR A 71 3.88 27.33 5.00
N GLU A 72 4.84 27.86 4.25
CA GLU A 72 4.59 28.66 3.04
C GLU A 72 3.75 27.85 2.02
N TYR A 73 4.17 26.60 1.73
CA TYR A 73 3.53 25.77 0.72
C TYR A 73 2.07 25.44 1.06
N ASN A 74 1.78 25.17 2.33
CA ASN A 74 0.46 24.75 2.76
C ASN A 74 -0.46 25.90 3.14
N HIS A 75 0.07 26.99 3.70
CA HIS A 75 -0.75 28.06 4.29
C HIS A 75 -0.73 29.37 3.51
N GLU A 76 0.27 29.62 2.69
CA GLU A 76 0.40 30.89 2.00
C GLU A 76 0.25 30.78 0.49
N ARG A 77 0.77 29.69 -0.10
CA ARG A 77 0.82 29.52 -1.55
C ARG A 77 -0.51 29.03 -2.13
N PRO A 78 -1.16 29.81 -3.02
CA PRO A 78 -2.33 29.33 -3.75
C PRO A 78 -1.92 28.33 -4.85
N HIS A 79 -2.74 27.30 -5.06
CA HIS A 79 -2.48 26.24 -6.03
C HIS A 79 -3.54 26.22 -7.13
N GLN A 80 -3.12 26.39 -8.38
CA GLN A 80 -4.02 26.38 -9.53
C GLN A 80 -4.85 25.07 -9.61
N ALA A 81 -4.25 23.93 -9.26
CA ALA A 81 -4.94 22.64 -9.26
C ALA A 81 -5.97 22.49 -8.11
N LEU A 82 -6.05 23.45 -7.21
CA LEU A 82 -7.01 23.55 -6.12
C LEU A 82 -7.87 24.81 -6.25
N ASP A 83 -8.13 25.26 -7.48
CA ASP A 83 -8.90 26.48 -7.77
C ASP A 83 -8.36 27.70 -7.00
N MET A 84 -7.05 27.84 -6.94
CA MET A 84 -6.32 28.90 -6.23
C MET A 84 -6.49 28.85 -4.69
N LEU A 85 -7.05 27.80 -4.14
CA LEU A 85 -7.07 27.57 -2.70
C LEU A 85 -5.69 27.05 -2.23
N ARG A 86 -5.43 27.21 -0.93
CA ARG A 86 -4.23 26.69 -0.26
C ARG A 86 -4.51 25.24 0.19
N PRO A 87 -3.52 24.35 0.23
CA PRO A 87 -3.70 23.01 0.76
C PRO A 87 -4.34 22.96 2.16
N ALA A 88 -3.96 23.88 3.05
CA ALA A 88 -4.52 23.98 4.39
C ALA A 88 -6.01 24.31 4.44
N ASP A 89 -6.55 24.99 3.42
CA ASP A 89 -7.98 25.32 3.35
C ASP A 89 -8.84 24.05 3.09
N LEU A 90 -8.24 23.04 2.46
CA LEU A 90 -8.90 21.79 2.08
C LEU A 90 -8.55 20.62 3.00
N TYR A 91 -7.43 20.69 3.72
CA TYR A 91 -6.95 19.60 4.55
C TYR A 91 -7.72 19.52 5.86
N THR A 92 -8.35 18.39 6.06
CA THR A 92 -8.96 18.05 7.36
C THR A 92 -8.14 16.94 8.03
N PRO A 93 -7.57 17.17 9.22
CA PRO A 93 -6.84 16.15 9.94
C PRO A 93 -7.70 14.91 10.19
N SER A 94 -7.12 13.73 10.01
CA SER A 94 -7.80 12.48 10.33
C SER A 94 -8.06 12.38 11.83
N THR A 95 -9.26 11.94 12.20
CA THR A 95 -9.59 11.60 13.60
C THR A 95 -9.03 10.24 14.02
N ARG A 96 -8.59 9.43 13.06
CA ARG A 96 -7.98 8.12 13.33
C ARG A 96 -6.59 8.30 13.93
N LYS A 97 -6.40 7.74 15.10
CA LYS A 97 -5.08 7.63 15.74
C LYS A 97 -4.45 6.29 15.40
N PHE A 98 -3.12 6.26 15.37
CA PHE A 98 -2.38 5.00 15.26
C PHE A 98 -2.36 4.31 16.62
N GLU A 99 -3.02 3.16 16.71
CA GLU A 99 -3.13 2.34 17.92
C GLU A 99 -2.42 0.97 17.76
N GLY A 100 -1.57 0.86 16.76
CA GLY A 100 -0.93 -0.39 16.36
C GLY A 100 -1.65 -1.07 15.19
N LEU A 101 -1.19 -2.28 14.84
CA LEU A 101 -1.87 -3.07 13.83
C LEU A 101 -3.10 -3.73 14.45
N PRO A 102 -4.29 -3.58 13.84
CA PRO A 102 -5.50 -4.23 14.33
C PRO A 102 -5.37 -5.76 14.19
N ASP A 103 -6.01 -6.48 15.10
CA ASP A 103 -6.18 -7.91 14.96
C ASP A 103 -7.06 -8.22 13.73
N VAL A 104 -6.66 -9.23 12.98
CA VAL A 104 -7.40 -9.67 11.79
C VAL A 104 -8.18 -10.92 12.14
N SER A 105 -9.48 -10.92 11.88
CA SER A 105 -10.34 -12.08 12.05
C SER A 105 -11.01 -12.46 10.74
N TYR A 106 -11.26 -13.74 10.56
CA TYR A 106 -11.86 -14.29 9.35
C TYR A 106 -13.14 -15.09 9.68
N PRO A 107 -14.23 -14.41 10.13
CA PRO A 107 -15.44 -15.07 10.64
C PRO A 107 -16.19 -15.90 9.58
N PHE A 108 -15.96 -15.64 8.29
CA PHE A 108 -16.61 -16.34 7.17
C PHE A 108 -15.69 -17.34 6.46
N HIS A 109 -14.55 -17.68 7.08
CA HIS A 109 -13.59 -18.65 6.58
C HIS A 109 -13.54 -19.88 7.50
N ASP A 110 -13.20 -21.03 6.94
CA ASP A 110 -13.14 -22.28 7.70
C ASP A 110 -11.95 -22.31 8.66
N LYS A 111 -10.84 -21.65 8.27
CA LYS A 111 -9.60 -21.60 9.05
C LYS A 111 -8.87 -20.29 8.85
N THR A 112 -8.14 -19.91 9.90
CA THR A 112 -7.13 -18.85 9.84
C THR A 112 -5.76 -19.50 9.90
N ILE A 113 -4.85 -19.14 8.99
CA ILE A 113 -3.51 -19.73 8.90
C ILE A 113 -2.48 -18.62 8.87
N THR A 114 -1.49 -18.69 9.77
CA THR A 114 -0.35 -17.75 9.77
C THR A 114 0.66 -18.14 8.69
N ILE A 115 1.05 -17.19 7.87
CA ILE A 115 2.03 -17.39 6.80
C ILE A 115 3.43 -17.49 7.40
N THR A 116 4.15 -18.55 7.03
CA THR A 116 5.53 -18.78 7.48
C THR A 116 6.49 -17.70 6.96
N ASN A 117 7.67 -17.58 7.57
CA ASN A 117 8.72 -16.63 7.15
C ASN A 117 9.15 -16.79 5.68
N CYS A 118 8.99 -17.98 5.11
CA CYS A 118 9.26 -18.23 3.68
C CYS A 118 8.03 -18.00 2.77
N GLY A 119 6.98 -17.35 3.28
CA GLY A 119 5.80 -16.98 2.49
C GLY A 119 4.86 -18.14 2.17
N ARG A 120 4.83 -19.20 2.99
CA ARG A 120 4.05 -20.42 2.75
C ARG A 120 2.96 -20.61 3.79
N ILE A 121 1.85 -21.22 3.35
CA ILE A 121 0.81 -21.79 4.20
C ILE A 121 0.75 -23.30 3.98
N CYS A 122 0.06 -24.01 4.88
CA CYS A 122 -0.20 -25.44 4.75
C CYS A 122 -1.71 -25.67 4.80
N ILE A 123 -2.26 -26.25 3.74
CA ILE A 123 -3.67 -26.64 3.63
C ILE A 123 -3.72 -28.12 3.30
N ALA A 124 -4.48 -28.91 4.07
CA ALA A 124 -4.63 -30.36 3.88
C ALA A 124 -3.29 -31.12 3.71
N GLY A 125 -2.24 -30.70 4.44
CA GLY A 125 -0.90 -31.30 4.36
C GLY A 125 -0.03 -30.80 3.20
N GLN A 126 -0.57 -30.03 2.29
CA GLN A 126 0.17 -29.45 1.16
C GLN A 126 0.71 -28.06 1.49
N LYS A 127 1.96 -27.79 1.06
CA LYS A 127 2.63 -26.50 1.26
C LYS A 127 2.44 -25.63 0.04
N ILE A 128 1.79 -24.50 0.23
CA ILE A 128 1.48 -23.52 -0.80
C ILE A 128 2.34 -22.29 -0.61
N HIS A 129 3.01 -21.83 -1.65
CA HIS A 129 3.74 -20.56 -1.62
C HIS A 129 2.81 -19.43 -2.07
N LEU A 130 2.51 -18.50 -1.16
CA LEU A 130 1.76 -17.28 -1.47
C LEU A 130 2.71 -16.16 -1.87
N SER A 131 3.46 -15.65 -0.91
CA SER A 131 4.52 -14.65 -1.11
C SER A 131 5.17 -14.32 0.23
N THR A 132 6.46 -14.04 0.23
CA THR A 132 7.21 -13.63 1.42
C THR A 132 6.78 -12.26 1.97
N VAL A 133 6.10 -11.43 1.17
CA VAL A 133 5.63 -10.10 1.62
C VAL A 133 4.53 -10.20 2.68
N PHE A 134 3.86 -11.34 2.77
CA PHE A 134 2.83 -11.64 3.78
C PHE A 134 3.37 -12.44 4.97
N ALA A 135 4.67 -12.69 5.05
CA ALA A 135 5.25 -13.48 6.14
C ALA A 135 4.86 -12.91 7.52
N GLY A 136 4.44 -13.80 8.43
CA GLY A 136 3.99 -13.44 9.78
C GLY A 136 2.57 -12.83 9.85
N HIS A 137 1.87 -12.73 8.72
CA HIS A 137 0.47 -12.31 8.69
C HIS A 137 -0.47 -13.52 8.59
N ASP A 138 -1.67 -13.32 9.10
CA ASP A 138 -2.75 -14.31 9.02
C ASP A 138 -3.55 -14.14 7.74
N VAL A 139 -3.97 -15.26 7.15
CA VAL A 139 -4.90 -15.34 6.02
C VAL A 139 -6.07 -16.22 6.38
N GLY A 140 -7.24 -15.87 5.87
CA GLY A 140 -8.42 -16.72 5.90
C GLY A 140 -8.39 -17.71 4.75
N VAL A 141 -8.77 -18.96 5.02
CA VAL A 141 -8.94 -19.97 3.99
C VAL A 141 -10.31 -20.60 4.10
N ARG A 142 -11.00 -20.72 2.97
CA ARG A 142 -12.33 -21.29 2.88
C ARG A 142 -12.40 -22.27 1.72
N GLN A 143 -12.91 -23.48 1.99
CA GLN A 143 -13.19 -24.45 0.95
C GLN A 143 -14.40 -23.98 0.13
N VAL A 144 -14.24 -23.89 -1.18
CA VAL A 144 -15.31 -23.47 -2.10
C VAL A 144 -15.84 -24.59 -2.96
N GLU A 145 -14.99 -25.56 -3.28
CA GLU A 145 -15.33 -26.80 -3.98
C GLU A 145 -14.45 -27.93 -3.44
N ASP A 146 -14.69 -29.17 -3.88
CA ASP A 146 -13.82 -30.28 -3.54
C ASP A 146 -12.39 -29.98 -3.98
N ASP A 147 -11.45 -30.05 -3.03
CA ASP A 147 -10.02 -29.74 -3.23
C ASP A 147 -9.68 -28.30 -3.66
N VAL A 148 -10.66 -27.38 -3.76
CA VAL A 148 -10.43 -25.97 -4.11
C VAL A 148 -10.67 -25.05 -2.90
N TRP A 149 -9.66 -24.27 -2.57
CA TRP A 149 -9.65 -23.39 -1.42
C TRP A 149 -9.46 -21.93 -1.83
N LEU A 150 -10.34 -21.06 -1.39
CA LEU A 150 -10.15 -19.62 -1.47
C LEU A 150 -9.22 -19.15 -0.36
N VAL A 151 -8.23 -18.34 -0.71
CA VAL A 151 -7.32 -17.70 0.24
C VAL A 151 -7.56 -16.19 0.23
N SER A 152 -7.83 -15.62 1.39
CA SER A 152 -8.12 -14.19 1.53
C SER A 152 -7.18 -13.53 2.55
N PHE A 153 -6.78 -12.30 2.26
CA PHE A 153 -6.05 -11.45 3.19
C PHE A 153 -6.88 -10.20 3.49
N MET A 154 -7.34 -10.08 4.74
CA MET A 154 -8.34 -9.09 5.13
C MET A 154 -9.60 -9.21 4.24
N ASP A 155 -10.00 -8.12 3.59
CA ASP A 155 -11.16 -8.07 2.68
C ASP A 155 -10.79 -8.37 1.21
N TYR A 156 -9.56 -8.85 0.95
CA TYR A 156 -9.07 -9.10 -0.40
C TYR A 156 -8.87 -10.59 -0.65
N ASP A 157 -9.57 -11.11 -1.63
CA ASP A 157 -9.36 -12.47 -2.10
C ASP A 157 -8.06 -12.53 -2.92
N LEU A 158 -7.13 -13.36 -2.45
CA LEU A 158 -5.82 -13.49 -3.08
C LEU A 158 -5.82 -14.50 -4.23
N GLY A 159 -6.73 -15.47 -4.20
CA GLY A 159 -6.84 -16.47 -5.24
C GLY A 159 -7.37 -17.81 -4.76
N TYR A 160 -7.63 -18.66 -5.72
CA TYR A 160 -8.00 -20.05 -5.47
C TYR A 160 -6.77 -20.94 -5.47
N PHE A 161 -6.74 -21.83 -4.53
CA PHE A 161 -5.75 -22.91 -4.47
C PHE A 161 -6.44 -24.24 -4.74
N ASP A 162 -5.97 -24.92 -5.76
CA ASP A 162 -6.42 -26.25 -6.15
C ASP A 162 -5.38 -27.27 -5.65
N LEU A 163 -5.80 -28.17 -4.78
CA LEU A 163 -4.96 -29.22 -4.18
C LEU A 163 -4.47 -30.22 -5.23
N GLU A 164 -5.22 -30.48 -6.28
CA GLU A 164 -4.86 -31.44 -7.32
C GLU A 164 -3.71 -30.90 -8.19
N SER A 165 -3.82 -29.64 -8.64
CA SER A 165 -2.79 -29.01 -9.47
C SER A 165 -1.62 -28.43 -8.66
N ASN A 166 -1.77 -28.28 -7.34
CA ASN A 166 -0.82 -27.66 -6.42
C ASN A 166 -0.41 -26.23 -6.83
N LYS A 167 -1.35 -25.49 -7.42
CA LYS A 167 -1.11 -24.13 -7.92
C LYS A 167 -2.13 -23.15 -7.35
N VAL A 168 -1.64 -21.91 -7.12
CA VAL A 168 -2.52 -20.78 -6.82
C VAL A 168 -2.96 -20.16 -8.13
N GLN A 169 -4.24 -20.15 -8.39
CA GLN A 169 -4.84 -19.34 -9.44
C GLN A 169 -5.15 -17.96 -8.86
N ALA A 170 -4.26 -17.01 -9.11
CA ALA A 170 -4.48 -15.65 -8.66
C ALA A 170 -5.74 -15.06 -9.34
N LEU A 171 -6.54 -14.35 -8.55
CA LEU A 171 -7.65 -13.56 -9.07
C LEU A 171 -7.14 -12.28 -9.75
N ASP A 172 -8.05 -11.53 -10.35
CA ASP A 172 -7.72 -10.21 -10.85
C ASP A 172 -7.09 -9.36 -9.76
N ASN A 173 -6.03 -8.62 -10.11
CA ASN A 173 -5.29 -7.85 -9.15
C ASN A 173 -6.15 -6.75 -8.50
N PRO A 174 -6.58 -6.89 -7.23
CA PRO A 174 -7.44 -5.90 -6.57
C PRO A 174 -6.70 -4.59 -6.30
N PHE A 175 -5.36 -4.59 -6.40
CA PHE A 175 -4.47 -3.44 -6.19
C PHE A 175 -3.95 -2.88 -7.52
N GLY A 176 -4.54 -3.27 -8.64
CA GLY A 176 -4.23 -2.73 -9.95
C GLY A 176 -4.56 -1.24 -10.06
N PRO A 177 -4.06 -0.53 -11.10
CA PRO A 177 -4.37 0.86 -11.30
C PRO A 177 -5.89 1.04 -11.51
N LYS A 178 -6.53 1.75 -10.59
CA LYS A 178 -7.94 2.15 -10.76
C LYS A 178 -8.02 3.16 -11.89
N VAL A 179 -8.90 2.91 -12.86
CA VAL A 179 -9.28 3.93 -13.84
C VAL A 179 -10.18 4.89 -13.08
N LEU A 180 -9.60 5.95 -12.52
CA LEU A 180 -10.41 7.10 -12.11
C LEU A 180 -11.11 7.59 -13.36
N GLY A 181 -12.43 7.54 -13.35
CA GLY A 181 -13.24 8.09 -14.44
C GLY A 181 -12.85 9.54 -14.66
N ALA A 182 -12.80 9.89 -15.94
CA ALA A 182 -12.53 11.26 -16.40
C ALA A 182 -13.61 12.22 -15.90
#